data_ade5d85e4a4a7f9ba9d175ca25607a4f
#
_entry.id   ade5d85e4a4a7f9ba9d175ca25607a4f
#
_cell.length_a   1.000
_cell.length_b   1.000
_cell.length_c   1.000
_cell.angle_alpha   90.00
_cell.angle_beta   90.00
_cell.angle_gamma   90.00
#
_symmetry.space_group_name_H-M   'P 1'
#
loop_
_entity.id
_entity.type
_entity.pdbx_description
1 polymer ?
#
loop_
_entity_poly.entity_id
_entity_poly.type
_entity_poly.pdbx_seq_one_letter_code
_entity_poly.pdbx_strand_id
1 'polypeptide(L)'
;MELRKLLITPKAICVLLSAMAINITYLAGIHEAIPAKDAISLLTPMLLLLSSPQIFPSPHFFMSVFVFFLLAQIPFTGRDFPYHMIRTDKKKWIKRQIHLIILANIVLFLFFFLTSVIALIPHLSLSIEWNNNLLTWQDEQIGIWYTYIPYAVIHQVSLVQAFLCATCLWILYSICGGLLLLLLRFCVPRVKNAGLGIIFCMYFYDYLCEYNLPYVARFFSPVALSRITFLNWGYDPVFPSVLYAFLFFGVTCIVLILITMNIGKSMELD
;
A
#
# COMPACT_ATOMS: atom_id res chain seq x y z
N MET A 1 9.63 1.54 21.47
CA MET A 1 9.43 2.97 21.82
C MET A 1 9.15 3.83 20.59
N GLU A 2 9.90 3.71 19.50
CA GLU A 2 9.73 4.53 18.28
C GLU A 2 8.41 4.28 17.55
N LEU A 3 7.99 3.01 17.39
CA LEU A 3 6.69 2.69 16.78
C LEU A 3 5.51 3.31 17.53
N ARG A 4 5.58 3.33 18.87
CA ARG A 4 4.58 4.03 19.69
C ARG A 4 4.53 5.52 19.41
N LYS A 5 5.70 6.16 19.21
CA LYS A 5 5.77 7.58 18.83
C LYS A 5 5.16 7.83 17.45
N LEU A 6 5.27 6.86 16.52
CA LEU A 6 4.68 6.96 15.18
C LEU A 6 3.15 6.86 15.21
N LEU A 7 2.59 5.94 16.00
CA LEU A 7 1.16 5.57 15.94
C LEU A 7 0.29 6.27 16.99
N ILE A 8 0.87 6.75 18.11
CA ILE A 8 0.11 7.32 19.24
C ILE A 8 0.27 8.85 19.33
N THR A 9 0.70 9.52 18.27
CA THR A 9 0.62 10.97 18.23
C THR A 9 -0.80 11.42 17.88
N PRO A 10 -1.26 12.59 18.33
CA PRO A 10 -2.59 13.10 17.93
C PRO A 10 -2.76 13.16 16.42
N LYS A 11 -1.70 13.53 15.68
CA LYS A 11 -1.69 13.54 14.21
C LYS A 11 -1.89 12.14 13.63
N ALA A 12 -1.20 11.14 14.16
CA ALA A 12 -1.33 9.77 13.69
C ALA A 12 -2.74 9.21 13.98
N ILE A 13 -3.28 9.51 15.15
CA ILE A 13 -4.65 9.10 15.51
C ILE A 13 -5.66 9.71 14.54
N CYS A 14 -5.56 11.01 14.22
CA CYS A 14 -6.42 11.64 13.22
C CYS A 14 -6.31 10.95 11.84
N VAL A 15 -5.08 10.63 11.41
CA VAL A 15 -4.83 9.94 10.13
C VAL A 15 -5.47 8.55 10.14
N LEU A 16 -5.31 7.78 11.22
CA LEU A 16 -5.89 6.45 11.34
C LEU A 16 -7.42 6.48 11.38
N LEU A 17 -8.02 7.43 12.10
CA LEU A 17 -9.47 7.62 12.11
C LEU A 17 -10.01 8.01 10.73
N SER A 18 -9.31 8.90 10.01
CA SER A 18 -9.69 9.26 8.64
C SER A 18 -9.56 8.07 7.69
N ALA A 19 -8.51 7.26 7.83
CA ALA A 19 -8.32 6.05 7.06
C ALA A 19 -9.43 5.03 7.30
N MET A 20 -9.81 4.83 8.56
CA MET A 20 -10.92 3.96 8.94
C MET A 20 -12.25 4.46 8.33
N ALA A 21 -12.54 5.75 8.45
CA ALA A 21 -13.76 6.33 7.90
C ALA A 21 -13.85 6.12 6.38
N ILE A 22 -12.75 6.36 5.65
CA ILE A 22 -12.70 6.16 4.20
C ILE A 22 -12.89 4.69 3.83
N ASN A 23 -12.20 3.76 4.51
CA ASN A 23 -12.38 2.33 4.26
C ASN A 23 -13.85 1.90 4.46
N ILE A 24 -14.48 2.35 5.54
CA ILE A 24 -15.89 2.06 5.81
C ILE A 24 -16.77 2.63 4.70
N THR A 25 -16.53 3.87 4.27
CA THR A 25 -17.30 4.51 3.19
C THR A 25 -17.21 3.75 1.87
N TYR A 26 -15.99 3.28 1.49
CA TYR A 26 -15.82 2.48 0.29
C TYR A 26 -16.54 1.13 0.38
N LEU A 27 -16.52 0.50 1.53
CA LEU A 27 -17.13 -0.82 1.72
C LEU A 27 -18.64 -0.73 2.00
N ALA A 28 -19.16 0.43 2.44
CA ALA A 28 -20.59 0.64 2.66
C ALA A 28 -21.41 0.44 1.37
N GLY A 29 -20.93 0.93 0.23
CA GLY A 29 -21.58 0.69 -1.06
C GLY A 29 -21.64 -0.81 -1.44
N ILE A 30 -20.64 -1.57 -1.04
CA ILE A 30 -20.62 -3.03 -1.24
C ILE A 30 -21.59 -3.70 -0.27
N HIS A 31 -21.66 -3.26 0.96
CA HIS A 31 -22.59 -3.77 1.96
C HIS A 31 -24.05 -3.67 1.50
N GLU A 32 -24.43 -2.56 0.88
CA GLU A 32 -25.79 -2.36 0.34
C GLU A 32 -26.09 -3.28 -0.85
N ALA A 33 -25.08 -3.65 -1.61
CA ALA A 33 -25.19 -4.48 -2.79
C ALA A 33 -25.21 -6.00 -2.49
N ILE A 34 -24.72 -6.41 -1.31
CA ILE A 34 -24.72 -7.82 -0.93
C ILE A 34 -26.14 -8.23 -0.49
N PRO A 35 -26.77 -9.22 -1.15
CA PRO A 35 -28.03 -9.75 -0.69
C PRO A 35 -27.91 -10.25 0.76
N ALA A 36 -28.93 -10.01 1.58
CA ALA A 36 -28.90 -10.34 3.02
C ALA A 36 -28.64 -11.83 3.35
N LYS A 37 -28.81 -12.72 2.36
CA LYS A 37 -28.57 -14.16 2.49
C LYS A 37 -27.18 -14.60 2.09
N ASP A 38 -26.38 -13.70 1.48
CA ASP A 38 -25.10 -14.04 0.92
C ASP A 38 -23.98 -13.69 1.90
N ALA A 39 -23.04 -14.60 2.01
CA ALA A 39 -21.86 -14.42 2.84
C ALA A 39 -20.61 -14.33 1.95
N ILE A 40 -19.74 -13.39 2.24
CA ILE A 40 -18.45 -13.25 1.56
C ILE A 40 -17.30 -13.69 2.47
N SER A 41 -16.20 -14.13 1.87
CA SER A 41 -15.01 -14.52 2.63
C SER A 41 -14.42 -13.35 3.41
N LEU A 42 -13.89 -13.64 4.59
CA LEU A 42 -13.14 -12.69 5.43
C LEU A 42 -11.97 -11.96 4.70
N LEU A 43 -11.41 -12.59 3.66
CA LEU A 43 -10.30 -12.04 2.88
C LEU A 43 -10.77 -11.05 1.80
N THR A 44 -12.02 -11.18 1.36
CA THR A 44 -12.57 -10.40 0.24
C THR A 44 -12.59 -8.91 0.47
N PRO A 45 -12.99 -8.34 1.64
CA PRO A 45 -13.05 -6.90 1.84
C PRO A 45 -11.73 -6.19 1.57
N MET A 46 -10.64 -6.73 2.13
CA MET A 46 -9.31 -6.16 1.92
C MET A 46 -8.81 -6.34 0.48
N LEU A 47 -9.12 -7.49 -0.12
CA LEU A 47 -8.76 -7.74 -1.51
C LEU A 47 -9.44 -6.76 -2.46
N LEU A 48 -10.70 -6.41 -2.23
CA LEU A 48 -11.44 -5.41 -2.99
C LEU A 48 -10.80 -4.02 -2.88
N LEU A 49 -10.36 -3.62 -1.68
CA LEU A 49 -9.66 -2.35 -1.47
C LEU A 49 -8.32 -2.30 -2.22
N LEU A 50 -7.58 -3.41 -2.25
CA LEU A 50 -6.27 -3.52 -2.90
C LEU A 50 -6.37 -3.64 -4.42
N SER A 51 -7.47 -4.17 -4.95
CA SER A 51 -7.64 -4.50 -6.37
C SER A 51 -8.41 -3.44 -7.16
N SER A 52 -8.76 -2.29 -6.55
CA SER A 52 -9.50 -1.24 -7.27
C SER A 52 -8.80 -0.83 -8.57
N PRO A 53 -9.50 -0.88 -9.73
CA PRO A 53 -8.92 -0.50 -11.02
C PRO A 53 -8.77 1.01 -11.16
N GLN A 54 -9.57 1.80 -10.45
CA GLN A 54 -9.52 3.25 -10.54
C GLN A 54 -8.22 3.80 -9.95
N ILE A 55 -7.65 4.81 -10.62
CA ILE A 55 -6.47 5.50 -10.11
C ILE A 55 -6.87 6.50 -9.04
N PHE A 56 -7.88 7.33 -9.34
CA PHE A 56 -8.35 8.38 -8.46
C PHE A 56 -9.86 8.65 -8.66
N PRO A 57 -10.61 8.79 -7.60
CA PRO A 57 -10.32 8.43 -6.22
C PRO A 57 -10.39 6.89 -6.02
N SER A 58 -9.38 6.28 -5.40
CA SER A 58 -9.39 4.84 -5.15
C SER A 58 -9.04 4.53 -3.69
N PRO A 59 -9.52 3.39 -3.14
CA PRO A 59 -9.10 2.94 -1.83
C PRO A 59 -7.58 2.80 -1.72
N HIS A 60 -6.95 2.22 -2.75
CA HIS A 60 -5.51 2.05 -2.84
C HIS A 60 -4.76 3.39 -2.75
N PHE A 61 -5.27 4.45 -3.41
CA PHE A 61 -4.70 5.80 -3.32
C PHE A 61 -4.74 6.32 -1.89
N PHE A 62 -5.91 6.29 -1.25
CA PHE A 62 -6.06 6.81 0.11
C PHE A 62 -5.24 6.02 1.13
N MET A 63 -5.22 4.69 1.04
CA MET A 63 -4.36 3.86 1.89
C MET A 63 -2.89 4.26 1.73
N SER A 64 -2.42 4.48 0.51
CA SER A 64 -1.06 4.93 0.23
C SER A 64 -0.78 6.32 0.81
N VAL A 65 -1.72 7.28 0.66
CA VAL A 65 -1.61 8.62 1.26
C VAL A 65 -1.42 8.53 2.77
N PHE A 66 -2.24 7.75 3.45
CA PHE A 66 -2.16 7.61 4.91
C PHE A 66 -0.85 6.97 5.36
N VAL A 67 -0.44 5.89 4.69
CA VAL A 67 0.82 5.19 5.01
C VAL A 67 2.01 6.13 4.81
N PHE A 68 2.12 6.78 3.67
CA PHE A 68 3.27 7.63 3.36
C PHE A 68 3.27 8.90 4.20
N PHE A 69 2.11 9.45 4.56
CA PHE A 69 2.02 10.57 5.49
C PHE A 69 2.56 10.21 6.89
N LEU A 70 2.27 9.00 7.36
CA LEU A 70 2.83 8.51 8.62
C LEU A 70 4.33 8.21 8.50
N LEU A 71 4.76 7.53 7.43
CA LEU A 71 6.16 7.19 7.20
C LEU A 71 7.03 8.43 6.95
N ALA A 72 6.48 9.53 6.41
CA ALA A 72 7.20 10.78 6.24
C ALA A 72 7.67 11.41 7.57
N GLN A 73 7.17 10.94 8.70
CA GLN A 73 7.67 11.36 10.02
C GLN A 73 8.99 10.67 10.40
N ILE A 74 9.40 9.64 9.68
CA ILE A 74 10.66 8.93 9.87
C ILE A 74 11.76 9.63 9.00
N PRO A 75 12.97 9.87 9.52
CA PRO A 75 13.44 9.59 10.88
C PRO A 75 12.94 10.62 11.90
N PHE A 76 12.74 10.17 13.13
CA PHE A 76 12.38 11.09 14.20
C PHE A 76 13.59 11.94 14.61
N THR A 77 13.61 13.19 14.16
CA THR A 77 14.59 14.21 14.55
C THR A 77 14.04 15.07 15.67
N GLY A 78 13.98 14.53 16.88
CA GLY A 78 13.60 15.29 18.08
C GLY A 78 14.79 16.05 18.70
N ARG A 79 14.52 16.83 19.77
CA ARG A 79 15.58 17.55 20.53
C ARG A 79 16.68 16.62 21.05
N ASP A 80 16.36 15.35 21.29
CA ASP A 80 17.30 14.34 21.78
C ASP A 80 18.10 13.65 20.66
N PHE A 81 17.83 13.98 19.39
CA PHE A 81 18.46 13.35 18.22
C PHE A 81 19.99 13.45 18.24
N PRO A 82 20.63 14.63 18.51
CA PRO A 82 22.08 14.72 18.57
C PRO A 82 22.69 13.79 19.62
N TYR A 83 22.09 13.70 20.80
CA TYR A 83 22.57 12.84 21.90
C TYR A 83 22.47 11.35 21.56
N HIS A 84 21.41 10.95 20.85
CA HIS A 84 21.27 9.57 20.38
C HIS A 84 22.31 9.22 19.32
N MET A 85 22.64 10.16 18.44
CA MET A 85 23.63 9.94 17.37
C MET A 85 25.08 9.84 17.91
N ILE A 86 25.40 10.60 18.93
CA ILE A 86 26.73 10.52 19.59
C ILE A 86 26.94 9.16 20.26
N ARG A 87 25.86 8.55 20.82
CA ARG A 87 25.93 7.29 21.55
C ARG A 87 25.73 6.04 20.68
N THR A 88 25.17 6.19 19.47
CA THR A 88 24.80 5.06 18.62
C THR A 88 25.58 5.14 17.31
N ASP A 89 26.18 4.05 16.88
CA ASP A 89 26.77 3.94 15.54
C ASP A 89 25.73 4.30 14.46
N LYS A 90 26.08 5.26 13.59
CA LYS A 90 25.21 5.72 12.47
C LYS A 90 24.61 4.56 11.70
N LYS A 91 25.40 3.51 11.41
CA LYS A 91 24.95 2.32 10.68
C LYS A 91 23.84 1.57 11.44
N LYS A 92 23.99 1.43 12.77
CA LYS A 92 22.96 0.80 13.60
C LYS A 92 21.68 1.61 13.65
N TRP A 93 21.81 2.96 13.71
CA TRP A 93 20.65 3.83 13.69
C TRP A 93 19.87 3.74 12.38
N ILE A 94 20.56 3.78 11.21
CA ILE A 94 19.89 3.66 9.89
C ILE A 94 19.17 2.32 9.78
N LYS A 95 19.82 1.22 10.16
CA LYS A 95 19.18 -0.11 10.18
C LYS A 95 17.90 -0.09 11.02
N ARG A 96 17.93 0.58 12.15
CA ARG A 96 16.76 0.72 13.03
C ARG A 96 15.62 1.49 12.35
N GLN A 97 15.93 2.56 11.58
CA GLN A 97 14.91 3.28 10.81
C GLN A 97 14.30 2.39 9.70
N ILE A 98 15.12 1.61 9.00
CA ILE A 98 14.64 0.65 8.00
C ILE A 98 13.70 -0.40 8.65
N HIS A 99 14.10 -0.98 9.78
CA HIS A 99 13.23 -1.92 10.51
C HIS A 99 11.92 -1.27 10.97
N LEU A 100 11.97 -0.01 11.40
CA LEU A 100 10.78 0.74 11.79
C LEU A 100 9.82 0.93 10.62
N ILE A 101 10.32 1.22 9.41
CA ILE A 101 9.51 1.31 8.20
C ILE A 101 8.81 -0.02 7.91
N ILE A 102 9.56 -1.13 7.94
CA ILE A 102 9.00 -2.46 7.68
C ILE A 102 7.90 -2.79 8.72
N LEU A 103 8.21 -2.62 10.00
CA LEU A 103 7.26 -2.91 11.07
C LEU A 103 6.02 -2.02 11.01
N ALA A 104 6.20 -0.73 10.73
CA ALA A 104 5.09 0.21 10.57
C ALA A 104 4.15 -0.20 9.43
N ASN A 105 4.69 -0.62 8.29
CA ASN A 105 3.88 -1.10 7.16
C ASN A 105 3.06 -2.34 7.51
N ILE A 106 3.64 -3.30 8.23
CA ILE A 106 2.91 -4.50 8.69
C ILE A 106 1.76 -4.11 9.64
N VAL A 107 2.03 -3.23 10.60
CA VAL A 107 1.01 -2.79 11.57
C VAL A 107 -0.10 -2.00 10.88
N LEU A 108 0.24 -1.12 9.95
CA LEU A 108 -0.73 -0.34 9.17
C LEU A 108 -1.57 -1.25 8.27
N PHE A 109 -0.96 -2.25 7.63
CA PHE A 109 -1.70 -3.26 6.86
C PHE A 109 -2.72 -4.00 7.74
N LEU A 110 -2.29 -4.48 8.92
CA LEU A 110 -3.20 -5.13 9.88
C LEU A 110 -4.33 -4.20 10.32
N PHE A 111 -4.06 -2.93 10.51
CA PHE A 111 -5.08 -1.93 10.81
C PHE A 111 -6.10 -1.80 9.68
N PHE A 112 -5.66 -1.67 8.41
CA PHE A 112 -6.55 -1.61 7.26
C PHE A 112 -7.35 -2.90 7.08
N PHE A 113 -6.71 -4.05 7.27
CA PHE A 113 -7.39 -5.34 7.22
C PHE A 113 -8.50 -5.45 8.28
N LEU A 114 -8.20 -5.11 9.54
CA LEU A 114 -9.20 -5.14 10.60
C LEU A 114 -10.36 -4.16 10.33
N THR A 115 -10.07 -2.95 9.88
CA THR A 115 -11.13 -1.98 9.55
C THR A 115 -11.99 -2.43 8.38
N SER A 116 -11.42 -3.11 7.37
CA SER A 116 -12.18 -3.66 6.24
C SER A 116 -13.07 -4.82 6.68
N VAL A 117 -12.60 -5.68 7.57
CA VAL A 117 -13.39 -6.76 8.15
C VAL A 117 -14.55 -6.20 8.98
N ILE A 118 -14.29 -5.21 9.85
CA ILE A 118 -15.32 -4.59 10.70
C ILE A 118 -16.44 -3.97 9.85
N ALA A 119 -16.10 -3.36 8.71
CA ALA A 119 -17.07 -2.71 7.83
C ALA A 119 -18.11 -3.67 7.23
N LEU A 120 -17.78 -4.96 7.09
CA LEU A 120 -18.65 -5.96 6.45
C LEU A 120 -19.03 -7.13 7.38
N ILE A 121 -18.87 -6.98 8.69
CA ILE A 121 -19.19 -8.04 9.69
C ILE A 121 -20.50 -8.79 9.42
N PRO A 122 -21.63 -8.12 9.10
CA PRO A 122 -22.92 -8.82 8.90
C PRO A 122 -22.92 -9.84 7.76
N HIS A 123 -22.01 -9.68 6.79
CA HIS A 123 -21.96 -10.49 5.59
C HIS A 123 -20.73 -11.42 5.54
N LEU A 124 -19.94 -11.50 6.59
CA LEU A 124 -18.70 -12.27 6.58
C LEU A 124 -18.92 -13.74 6.90
N SER A 125 -18.22 -14.59 6.14
CA SER A 125 -18.06 -16.02 6.42
C SER A 125 -16.58 -16.37 6.58
N LEU A 126 -16.29 -17.45 7.29
CA LEU A 126 -14.94 -18.01 7.39
C LEU A 126 -14.55 -18.87 6.18
N SER A 127 -15.34 -18.84 5.11
CA SER A 127 -14.99 -19.57 3.88
C SER A 127 -13.71 -19.01 3.26
N ILE A 128 -12.92 -19.87 2.63
CA ILE A 128 -11.68 -19.53 1.91
C ILE A 128 -11.87 -19.64 0.40
N GLU A 129 -13.11 -19.76 -0.04
CA GLU A 129 -13.48 -19.91 -1.44
C GLU A 129 -13.99 -18.60 -2.02
N TRP A 130 -13.88 -18.46 -3.34
CA TRP A 130 -14.52 -17.38 -4.06
C TRP A 130 -16.04 -17.47 -3.92
N ASN A 131 -16.68 -16.36 -3.63
CA ASN A 131 -18.14 -16.33 -3.67
C ASN A 131 -18.60 -16.23 -5.13
N ASN A 132 -19.50 -17.11 -5.54
CA ASN A 132 -20.06 -17.11 -6.90
C ASN A 132 -20.76 -15.79 -7.26
N ASN A 133 -21.29 -15.08 -6.28
CA ASN A 133 -21.94 -13.78 -6.47
C ASN A 133 -20.96 -12.66 -6.81
N LEU A 134 -19.66 -12.78 -6.47
CA LEU A 134 -18.64 -11.83 -6.93
C LEU A 134 -18.55 -11.74 -8.45
N LEU A 135 -18.87 -12.84 -9.16
CA LEU A 135 -18.90 -12.87 -10.62
C LEU A 135 -20.07 -12.06 -11.18
N THR A 136 -21.23 -12.15 -10.53
CA THR A 136 -22.44 -11.41 -10.96
C THR A 136 -22.34 -9.91 -10.63
N TRP A 137 -21.63 -9.55 -9.57
CA TRP A 137 -21.41 -8.16 -9.22
C TRP A 137 -20.45 -7.41 -10.17
N GLN A 138 -19.66 -8.13 -10.95
CA GLN A 138 -18.77 -7.52 -11.95
C GLN A 138 -19.54 -6.96 -13.14
N ASP A 139 -20.69 -7.54 -13.47
CA ASP A 139 -21.54 -7.11 -14.57
C ASP A 139 -22.50 -5.98 -14.15
N GLU A 140 -22.75 -5.81 -12.86
CA GLU A 140 -23.57 -4.76 -12.31
C GLU A 140 -22.69 -3.63 -11.74
N GLN A 141 -22.99 -2.38 -12.13
CA GLN A 141 -22.34 -1.18 -11.59
C GLN A 141 -22.79 -0.96 -10.14
N ILE A 142 -22.12 -1.64 -9.20
CA ILE A 142 -22.47 -1.57 -7.79
C ILE A 142 -21.79 -0.36 -7.14
N GLY A 143 -22.60 0.64 -6.81
CA GLY A 143 -22.19 1.80 -6.04
C GLY A 143 -21.39 2.86 -6.81
N ILE A 144 -20.97 3.92 -6.11
CA ILE A 144 -20.18 5.05 -6.64
C ILE A 144 -18.73 4.64 -6.94
N TRP A 145 -18.28 3.52 -6.40
CA TRP A 145 -16.89 3.07 -6.41
C TRP A 145 -16.79 1.68 -7.01
N TYR A 146 -16.25 1.59 -8.21
CA TYR A 146 -15.99 0.31 -8.85
C TYR A 146 -14.90 -0.46 -8.08
N THR A 147 -15.31 -1.48 -7.36
CA THR A 147 -14.39 -2.49 -6.84
C THR A 147 -14.41 -3.65 -7.82
N TYR A 148 -13.26 -3.99 -8.38
CA TYR A 148 -13.17 -4.97 -9.43
C TYR A 148 -12.05 -5.96 -9.16
N ILE A 149 -12.38 -7.24 -9.18
CA ILE A 149 -11.37 -8.30 -9.21
C ILE A 149 -11.42 -8.89 -10.63
N PRO A 150 -10.30 -8.92 -11.37
CA PRO A 150 -10.31 -9.43 -12.73
C PRO A 150 -10.85 -10.85 -12.79
N TYR A 151 -11.70 -11.13 -13.76
CA TYR A 151 -12.23 -12.48 -14.04
C TYR A 151 -11.10 -13.53 -14.13
N ALA A 152 -9.98 -13.15 -14.77
CA ALA A 152 -8.79 -13.97 -14.85
C ALA A 152 -8.24 -14.38 -13.48
N VAL A 153 -8.27 -13.50 -12.48
CA VAL A 153 -7.80 -13.80 -11.12
C VAL A 153 -8.71 -14.85 -10.47
N ILE A 154 -10.03 -14.65 -10.57
CA ILE A 154 -11.02 -15.53 -9.92
C ILE A 154 -10.95 -16.97 -10.47
N HIS A 155 -10.68 -17.10 -11.77
CA HIS A 155 -10.66 -18.42 -12.43
C HIS A 155 -9.31 -19.14 -12.37
N GLN A 156 -8.20 -18.40 -12.20
CA GLN A 156 -6.87 -19.02 -12.27
C GLN A 156 -6.25 -19.30 -10.91
N VAL A 157 -6.62 -18.52 -9.90
CA VAL A 157 -6.00 -18.64 -8.58
C VAL A 157 -7.04 -18.72 -7.48
N SER A 158 -6.70 -19.42 -6.39
CA SER A 158 -7.55 -19.44 -5.21
C SER A 158 -7.61 -18.05 -4.55
N LEU A 159 -8.70 -17.78 -3.81
CA LEU A 159 -8.87 -16.53 -3.07
C LEU A 159 -7.66 -16.23 -2.16
N VAL A 160 -7.16 -17.27 -1.48
CA VAL A 160 -5.99 -17.14 -0.58
C VAL A 160 -4.75 -16.71 -1.36
N GLN A 161 -4.48 -17.29 -2.53
CA GLN A 161 -3.35 -16.93 -3.37
C GLN A 161 -3.48 -15.49 -3.88
N ALA A 162 -4.67 -15.08 -4.35
CA ALA A 162 -4.92 -13.71 -4.78
C ALA A 162 -4.71 -12.71 -3.62
N PHE A 163 -5.24 -13.02 -2.43
CA PHE A 163 -5.08 -12.19 -1.23
C PHE A 163 -3.62 -12.07 -0.80
N LEU A 164 -2.88 -13.16 -0.74
CA LEU A 164 -1.45 -13.15 -0.38
C LEU A 164 -0.64 -12.36 -1.40
N CYS A 165 -0.91 -12.55 -2.70
CA CYS A 165 -0.25 -11.81 -3.76
C CYS A 165 -0.50 -10.32 -3.65
N ALA A 166 -1.76 -9.88 -3.54
CA ALA A 166 -2.13 -8.47 -3.40
C ALA A 166 -1.52 -7.84 -2.15
N THR A 167 -1.58 -8.56 -1.03
CA THR A 167 -1.02 -8.12 0.26
C THR A 167 0.49 -7.93 0.18
N CYS A 168 1.20 -8.93 -0.32
CA CYS A 168 2.66 -8.87 -0.43
C CYS A 168 3.12 -7.75 -1.38
N LEU A 169 2.46 -7.59 -2.53
CA LEU A 169 2.76 -6.51 -3.47
C LEU A 169 2.51 -5.14 -2.86
N TRP A 170 1.39 -4.96 -2.17
CA TRP A 170 1.08 -3.69 -1.51
C TRP A 170 2.07 -3.37 -0.39
N ILE A 171 2.45 -4.36 0.44
CA ILE A 171 3.46 -4.18 1.50
C ILE A 171 4.82 -3.81 0.89
N LEU A 172 5.26 -4.50 -0.16
CA LEU A 172 6.52 -4.20 -0.85
C LEU A 172 6.51 -2.79 -1.46
N TYR A 173 5.42 -2.41 -2.13
CA TYR A 173 5.21 -1.06 -2.64
C TYR A 173 5.34 -0.01 -1.53
N SER A 174 4.66 -0.23 -0.41
CA SER A 174 4.66 0.68 0.73
C SER A 174 6.04 0.78 1.40
N ILE A 175 6.78 -0.34 1.48
CA ILE A 175 8.16 -0.36 1.98
C ILE A 175 9.07 0.43 1.03
N CYS A 176 8.98 0.21 -0.28
CA CYS A 176 9.75 0.97 -1.27
C CYS A 176 9.49 2.47 -1.14
N GLY A 177 8.22 2.88 -1.03
CA GLY A 177 7.85 4.28 -0.81
C GLY A 177 8.42 4.84 0.51
N GLY A 178 8.34 4.09 1.60
CA GLY A 178 8.92 4.47 2.89
C GLY A 178 10.45 4.61 2.85
N LEU A 179 11.14 3.70 2.16
CA LEU A 179 12.60 3.80 1.96
C LEU A 179 12.98 4.99 1.08
N LEU A 180 12.21 5.27 0.04
CA LEU A 180 12.40 6.45 -0.80
C LEU A 180 12.22 7.74 0.00
N LEU A 181 11.20 7.80 0.88
CA LEU A 181 11.00 8.92 1.80
C LEU A 181 12.17 9.13 2.73
N LEU A 182 12.69 8.03 3.32
CA LEU A 182 13.86 8.07 4.20
C LEU A 182 15.09 8.59 3.44
N LEU A 183 15.32 8.08 2.23
CA LEU A 183 16.42 8.51 1.36
C LEU A 183 16.33 9.99 1.01
N LEU A 184 15.15 10.46 0.58
CA LEU A 184 14.94 11.88 0.27
C LEU A 184 15.15 12.79 1.48
N ARG A 185 14.78 12.33 2.67
CA ARG A 185 15.01 13.07 3.90
C ARG A 185 16.51 13.23 4.19
N PHE A 186 17.32 12.27 3.79
CA PHE A 186 18.78 12.36 3.91
C PHE A 186 19.38 13.29 2.85
N CYS A 187 18.89 13.24 1.61
CA CYS A 187 19.40 14.08 0.53
C CYS A 187 18.92 15.55 0.63
N VAL A 188 17.67 15.77 1.08
CA VAL A 188 17.02 17.09 1.09
C VAL A 188 16.32 17.34 2.44
N PRO A 189 17.07 17.62 3.51
CA PRO A 189 16.51 17.75 4.87
C PRO A 189 15.43 18.82 5.02
N ARG A 190 15.45 19.83 4.14
CA ARG A 190 14.53 20.98 4.19
C ARG A 190 13.11 20.67 3.71
N VAL A 191 12.90 19.58 2.97
CA VAL A 191 11.59 19.24 2.39
C VAL A 191 10.78 18.42 3.38
N LYS A 192 9.99 19.10 4.21
CA LYS A 192 9.16 18.45 5.25
C LYS A 192 8.01 17.62 4.70
N ASN A 193 7.48 17.94 3.51
CA ASN A 193 6.30 17.31 2.92
C ASN A 193 6.61 16.46 1.67
N ALA A 194 7.86 16.00 1.54
CA ALA A 194 8.28 15.17 0.39
C ALA A 194 7.36 13.96 0.16
N GLY A 195 6.77 13.42 1.23
CA GLY A 195 5.88 12.26 1.15
C GLY A 195 4.67 12.46 0.26
N LEU A 196 3.98 13.58 0.40
CA LEU A 196 2.81 13.90 -0.43
C LEU A 196 3.22 14.13 -1.89
N GLY A 197 4.36 14.79 -2.13
CA GLY A 197 4.88 14.99 -3.47
C GLY A 197 5.21 13.67 -4.18
N ILE A 198 5.83 12.72 -3.48
CA ILE A 198 6.14 11.39 -4.06
C ILE A 198 4.87 10.65 -4.43
N ILE A 199 3.88 10.60 -3.53
CA ILE A 199 2.61 9.93 -3.81
C ILE A 199 1.96 10.54 -5.04
N PHE A 200 1.87 11.86 -5.07
CA PHE A 200 1.29 12.57 -6.20
C PHE A 200 2.02 12.24 -7.50
N CYS A 201 3.35 12.26 -7.52
CA CYS A 201 4.14 11.90 -8.70
C CYS A 201 3.92 10.44 -9.12
N MET A 202 3.86 9.50 -8.17
CA MET A 202 3.63 8.08 -8.49
C MET A 202 2.24 7.86 -9.11
N TYR A 203 1.19 8.45 -8.54
CA TYR A 203 -0.17 8.31 -9.06
C TYR A 203 -0.39 9.12 -10.34
N PHE A 204 0.25 10.27 -10.48
CA PHE A 204 0.23 11.04 -11.71
C PHE A 204 0.92 10.28 -12.85
N TYR A 205 2.06 9.65 -12.58
CA TYR A 205 2.73 8.77 -13.55
C TYR A 205 1.84 7.59 -13.95
N ASP A 206 1.17 6.95 -12.98
CA ASP A 206 0.23 5.86 -13.26
C ASP A 206 -0.95 6.32 -14.13
N TYR A 207 -1.50 7.49 -13.86
CA TYR A 207 -2.52 8.13 -14.69
C TYR A 207 -2.03 8.36 -16.13
N LEU A 208 -0.81 8.87 -16.29
CA LEU A 208 -0.23 9.04 -17.62
C LEU A 208 -0.04 7.69 -18.34
N CYS A 209 0.35 6.64 -17.64
CA CYS A 209 0.46 5.29 -18.18
C CYS A 209 -0.88 4.73 -18.65
N GLU A 210 -1.98 5.12 -18.04
CA GLU A 210 -3.31 4.64 -18.41
C GLU A 210 -3.86 5.34 -19.65
N TYR A 211 -3.68 6.67 -19.75
CA TYR A 211 -4.37 7.48 -20.76
C TYR A 211 -3.46 8.02 -21.88
N ASN A 212 -2.17 8.18 -21.65
CA ASN A 212 -1.31 8.94 -22.54
C ASN A 212 -0.03 8.24 -22.99
N LEU A 213 0.45 7.24 -22.23
CA LEU A 213 1.72 6.58 -22.52
C LEU A 213 1.51 5.19 -23.13
N PRO A 214 2.51 4.67 -23.87
CA PRO A 214 2.47 3.30 -24.37
C PRO A 214 2.34 2.30 -23.23
N TYR A 215 1.72 1.14 -23.48
CA TYR A 215 1.54 0.07 -22.48
C TYR A 215 2.83 -0.34 -21.76
N VAL A 216 3.97 -0.27 -22.45
CA VAL A 216 5.29 -0.56 -21.87
C VAL A 216 5.61 0.33 -20.65
N ALA A 217 5.06 1.55 -20.57
CA ALA A 217 5.28 2.45 -19.45
C ALA A 217 4.68 1.88 -18.13
N ARG A 218 3.65 1.05 -18.20
CA ARG A 218 3.06 0.38 -17.03
C ARG A 218 4.01 -0.56 -16.30
N PHE A 219 5.00 -1.14 -17.03
CA PHE A 219 6.04 -1.96 -16.41
C PHE A 219 6.92 -1.19 -15.42
N PHE A 220 6.92 0.13 -15.48
CA PHE A 220 7.67 1.01 -14.58
C PHE A 220 6.79 1.78 -13.59
N SER A 221 5.46 1.56 -13.61
CA SER A 221 4.55 2.18 -12.65
C SER A 221 4.50 1.37 -11.34
N PRO A 222 5.04 1.90 -10.22
CA PRO A 222 4.95 1.21 -8.94
C PRO A 222 3.50 1.02 -8.47
N VAL A 223 2.61 1.95 -8.84
CA VAL A 223 1.19 1.88 -8.47
C VAL A 223 0.50 0.78 -9.25
N ALA A 224 0.69 0.70 -10.58
CA ALA A 224 0.14 -0.38 -11.40
C ALA A 224 0.64 -1.76 -10.94
N LEU A 225 1.95 -1.90 -10.70
CA LEU A 225 2.57 -3.14 -10.27
C LEU A 225 2.14 -3.60 -8.87
N SER A 226 1.66 -2.70 -8.02
CA SER A 226 1.15 -3.04 -6.69
C SER A 226 -0.30 -3.55 -6.68
N ARG A 227 -1.02 -3.41 -7.80
CA ARG A 227 -2.43 -3.79 -7.95
C ARG A 227 -2.55 -5.04 -8.81
N ILE A 228 -3.19 -6.09 -8.30
CA ILE A 228 -3.38 -7.35 -9.02
C ILE A 228 -4.23 -7.22 -10.29
N THR A 229 -5.03 -6.14 -10.40
CA THR A 229 -5.87 -5.82 -11.57
C THR A 229 -5.06 -5.49 -12.82
N PHE A 230 -3.83 -5.01 -12.67
CA PHE A 230 -2.95 -4.62 -13.76
C PHE A 230 -1.82 -5.62 -14.02
N LEU A 231 -1.96 -6.85 -13.49
CA LEU A 231 -1.00 -7.91 -13.71
C LEU A 231 -1.55 -8.98 -14.65
N ASN A 232 -0.66 -9.57 -15.44
CA ASN A 232 -0.99 -10.69 -16.31
C ASN A 232 -1.17 -11.98 -15.49
N TRP A 233 -2.39 -12.52 -15.58
CA TRP A 233 -2.78 -13.80 -14.99
C TRP A 233 -2.96 -14.88 -16.08
N GLY A 234 -2.22 -14.77 -17.19
CA GLY A 234 -2.21 -15.76 -18.26
C GLY A 234 -3.11 -15.46 -19.46
N TYR A 235 -3.93 -14.39 -19.43
CA TYR A 235 -4.84 -14.04 -20.52
C TYR A 235 -4.35 -12.90 -21.40
N ASP A 236 -3.65 -11.93 -20.85
CA ASP A 236 -3.23 -10.75 -21.57
C ASP A 236 -1.71 -10.53 -21.47
N PRO A 237 -0.95 -10.80 -22.55
CA PRO A 237 0.50 -10.63 -22.55
C PRO A 237 0.94 -9.17 -22.46
N VAL A 238 0.04 -8.21 -22.61
CA VAL A 238 0.33 -6.77 -22.55
C VAL A 238 0.62 -6.31 -21.13
N PHE A 239 0.10 -7.01 -20.13
CA PHE A 239 0.33 -6.69 -18.72
C PHE A 239 1.60 -7.34 -18.16
N PRO A 240 2.30 -6.67 -17.20
CA PRO A 240 3.44 -7.25 -16.52
C PRO A 240 3.04 -8.50 -15.73
N SER A 241 3.89 -9.53 -15.74
CA SER A 241 3.62 -10.74 -14.98
C SER A 241 3.71 -10.49 -13.47
N VAL A 242 3.03 -11.31 -12.68
CA VAL A 242 3.10 -11.27 -11.20
C VAL A 242 4.55 -11.43 -10.72
N LEU A 243 5.32 -12.34 -11.33
CA LEU A 243 6.72 -12.55 -11.00
C LEU A 243 7.56 -11.29 -11.27
N TYR A 244 7.31 -10.61 -12.39
CA TYR A 244 7.99 -9.35 -12.71
C TYR A 244 7.73 -8.29 -11.64
N ALA A 245 6.49 -8.14 -11.17
CA ALA A 245 6.14 -7.18 -10.13
C ALA A 245 6.90 -7.45 -8.82
N PHE A 246 6.98 -8.72 -8.39
CA PHE A 246 7.77 -9.10 -7.21
C PHE A 246 9.27 -8.83 -7.39
N LEU A 247 9.83 -9.15 -8.55
CA LEU A 247 11.25 -8.87 -8.84
C LEU A 247 11.52 -7.37 -8.87
N PHE A 248 10.64 -6.59 -9.49
CA PHE A 248 10.75 -5.13 -9.54
C PHE A 248 10.83 -4.53 -8.13
N PHE A 249 9.88 -4.86 -7.26
CA PHE A 249 9.88 -4.35 -5.88
C PHE A 249 11.04 -4.91 -5.06
N GLY A 250 11.37 -6.19 -5.20
CA GLY A 250 12.48 -6.81 -4.49
C GLY A 250 13.82 -6.14 -4.81
N VAL A 251 14.12 -5.96 -6.10
CA VAL A 251 15.33 -5.26 -6.56
C VAL A 251 15.31 -3.80 -6.10
N THR A 252 14.19 -3.10 -6.26
CA THR A 252 14.05 -1.69 -5.83
C THR A 252 14.29 -1.54 -4.33
N CYS A 253 13.71 -2.40 -3.49
CA CYS A 253 13.95 -2.40 -2.04
C CYS A 253 15.43 -2.59 -1.72
N ILE A 254 16.10 -3.57 -2.34
CA ILE A 254 17.53 -3.84 -2.11
C ILE A 254 18.36 -2.62 -2.49
N VAL A 255 18.13 -2.06 -3.66
CA VAL A 255 18.84 -0.87 -4.16
C VAL A 255 18.65 0.31 -3.22
N LEU A 256 17.41 0.59 -2.80
CA LEU A 256 17.10 1.69 -1.87
C LEU A 256 17.76 1.48 -0.51
N ILE A 257 17.79 0.25 0.03
CA ILE A 257 18.48 -0.07 1.28
C ILE A 257 19.98 0.19 1.14
N LEU A 258 20.62 -0.28 0.08
CA LEU A 258 22.05 -0.09 -0.16
C LEU A 258 22.40 1.40 -0.30
N ILE A 259 21.64 2.16 -1.07
CA ILE A 259 21.87 3.60 -1.24
C ILE A 259 21.66 4.32 0.09
N THR A 260 20.58 4.04 0.82
CA THR A 260 20.29 4.65 2.13
C THR A 260 21.39 4.36 3.13
N MET A 261 21.92 3.12 3.16
CA MET A 261 23.03 2.74 4.02
C MET A 261 24.34 3.44 3.66
N ASN A 262 24.61 3.69 2.38
CA ASN A 262 25.82 4.36 1.92
C ASN A 262 25.76 5.89 2.19
N ILE A 263 24.67 6.53 1.80
CA ILE A 263 24.48 8.00 2.04
C ILE A 263 24.48 8.30 3.54
N GLY A 264 23.78 7.48 4.33
CA GLY A 264 23.73 7.70 5.76
C GLY A 264 25.07 7.53 6.48
N LYS A 265 26.06 6.84 5.89
CA LYS A 265 27.43 6.78 6.42
C LYS A 265 28.19 8.09 6.19
N SER A 266 27.99 8.72 5.04
CA SER A 266 28.70 9.94 4.63
C SER A 266 28.08 11.23 5.20
N MET A 267 26.90 11.16 5.83
CA MET A 267 26.29 12.34 6.46
C MET A 267 27.18 12.87 7.57
N GLU A 268 27.76 14.04 7.35
CA GLU A 268 28.26 14.90 8.43
C GLU A 268 27.04 15.55 9.09
N LEU A 269 27.00 15.46 10.40
CA LEU A 269 25.95 16.08 11.20
C LEU A 269 26.34 17.53 11.43
N ASP A 270 25.88 18.43 10.55
CA ASP A 270 25.90 19.86 10.80
C ASP A 270 24.87 20.26 11.87
#